data_bf074da1553f6519e22646f6be2b8165
#
_entry.id   bf074da1553f6519e22646f6be2b8165
#
_cell.length_a   1.000
_cell.length_b   1.000
_cell.length_c   1.000
_cell.angle_alpha   90.00
_cell.angle_beta   90.00
_cell.angle_gamma   90.00
#
_symmetry.space_group_name_H-M   'P 1'
#
loop_
_entity.id
_entity.type
_entity.pdbx_description
1 polymer ?
#
loop_
_entity_poly.entity_id
_entity_poly.type
_entity_poly.pdbx_seq_one_letter_code
_entity_poly.pdbx_strand_id
1 'polypeptide(L)'
;MFPNVTPPTIVTSNQNDLRSFLDDQKKIVVKPLDGMGGRSIFIVEKGEQNTNTIFEEMTRNDKKTIMAQKYIPEIVDGDKRIHLVFGNHVGMSLARVPSKDDHRGNLVMGAKGEVRQLTERDQEICGAIGERLLKAGVYFAGIDVIGDYLSEINITSPTGMREISKKSEVNVSDRFFEALHKFN
;
A
#
# COMPACT_ATOMS: atom_id res chain seq x y z
N MET A 1 0.14 -9.56 -10.89
CA MET A 1 1.63 -9.48 -10.91
C MET A 1 2.22 -10.11 -9.65
N PHE A 2 1.63 -9.89 -8.47
CA PHE A 2 2.02 -10.50 -7.19
C PHE A 2 0.81 -11.13 -6.46
N PRO A 3 0.10 -12.11 -7.07
CA PRO A 3 -1.18 -12.61 -6.56
C PRO A 3 -1.07 -13.25 -5.17
N ASN A 4 0.10 -13.76 -4.81
CA ASN A 4 0.32 -14.44 -3.51
C ASN A 4 0.55 -13.47 -2.34
N VAL A 5 0.78 -12.18 -2.62
CA VAL A 5 1.06 -11.18 -1.60
C VAL A 5 0.12 -9.97 -1.67
N THR A 6 -0.73 -9.85 -2.71
CA THR A 6 -1.76 -8.81 -2.79
C THR A 6 -3.11 -9.32 -2.34
N PRO A 7 -4.00 -8.49 -1.78
CA PRO A 7 -5.36 -8.90 -1.50
C PRO A 7 -6.11 -9.18 -2.81
N PRO A 8 -7.24 -9.91 -2.78
CA PRO A 8 -8.15 -9.99 -3.93
C PRO A 8 -8.39 -8.61 -4.53
N THR A 9 -8.14 -8.48 -5.82
CA THR A 9 -8.11 -7.17 -6.51
C THR A 9 -8.71 -7.30 -7.89
N ILE A 10 -9.54 -6.34 -8.30
CA ILE A 10 -9.95 -6.14 -9.69
C ILE A 10 -9.60 -4.72 -10.15
N VAL A 11 -9.37 -4.59 -11.44
CA VAL A 11 -9.14 -3.30 -12.12
C VAL A 11 -10.12 -3.24 -13.29
N THR A 12 -11.12 -2.39 -13.19
CA THR A 12 -12.20 -2.30 -14.17
C THR A 12 -12.82 -0.90 -14.20
N SER A 13 -13.50 -0.55 -15.28
CA SER A 13 -14.44 0.57 -15.35
C SER A 13 -15.89 0.10 -15.26
N ASN A 14 -16.16 -1.19 -15.42
CA ASN A 14 -17.50 -1.75 -15.46
C ASN A 14 -18.08 -1.87 -14.05
N GLN A 15 -19.19 -1.16 -13.80
CA GLN A 15 -19.84 -1.17 -12.49
C GLN A 15 -20.46 -2.53 -12.14
N ASN A 16 -20.81 -3.38 -13.10
CA ASN A 16 -21.33 -4.72 -12.80
C ASN A 16 -20.22 -5.63 -12.24
N ASP A 17 -18.99 -5.50 -12.76
CA ASP A 17 -17.83 -6.21 -12.20
C ASP A 17 -17.58 -5.77 -10.76
N LEU A 18 -17.69 -4.45 -10.48
CA LEU A 18 -17.53 -3.91 -9.13
C LEU A 18 -18.60 -4.44 -8.16
N ARG A 19 -19.87 -4.52 -8.62
CA ARG A 19 -20.97 -5.10 -7.82
C ARG A 19 -20.73 -6.58 -7.54
N SER A 20 -20.36 -7.35 -8.55
CA SER A 20 -20.03 -8.78 -8.38
C SER A 20 -18.88 -8.96 -7.40
N PHE A 21 -17.84 -8.16 -7.52
CA PHE A 21 -16.70 -8.20 -6.61
C PHE A 21 -17.08 -7.81 -5.17
N LEU A 22 -17.92 -6.80 -4.99
CA LEU A 22 -18.47 -6.43 -3.68
C LEU A 22 -19.33 -7.56 -3.10
N ASP A 23 -20.14 -8.22 -3.94
CA ASP A 23 -20.94 -9.36 -3.51
C ASP A 23 -20.10 -10.52 -2.99
N ASP A 24 -18.94 -10.77 -3.62
CA ASP A 24 -18.00 -11.83 -3.22
C ASP A 24 -17.22 -11.44 -1.96
N GLN A 25 -16.64 -10.23 -1.93
CA GLN A 25 -15.73 -9.81 -0.86
C GLN A 25 -16.45 -9.21 0.36
N LYS A 26 -17.74 -8.85 0.25
CA LYS A 26 -18.60 -8.23 1.28
C LYS A 26 -18.22 -6.79 1.64
N LYS A 27 -16.92 -6.47 1.69
CA LYS A 27 -16.38 -5.15 1.97
C LYS A 27 -15.12 -4.93 1.14
N ILE A 28 -15.09 -3.80 0.43
CA ILE A 28 -14.01 -3.47 -0.50
C ILE A 28 -13.52 -2.03 -0.30
N VAL A 29 -12.32 -1.77 -0.80
CA VAL A 29 -11.79 -0.42 -0.95
C VAL A 29 -11.73 -0.12 -2.44
N VAL A 30 -12.34 0.99 -2.87
CA VAL A 30 -12.22 1.50 -4.23
C VAL A 30 -11.30 2.71 -4.27
N LYS A 31 -10.40 2.76 -5.24
CA LYS A 31 -9.41 3.82 -5.38
C LYS A 31 -9.06 4.09 -6.85
N PRO A 32 -8.75 5.35 -7.21
CA PRO A 32 -8.28 5.67 -8.56
C PRO A 32 -6.88 5.09 -8.79
N LEU A 33 -6.54 4.79 -10.05
CA LEU A 33 -5.21 4.33 -10.43
C LEU A 33 -4.17 5.46 -10.48
N ASP A 34 -4.63 6.69 -10.63
CA ASP A 34 -3.85 7.93 -10.79
C ASP A 34 -3.89 8.82 -9.54
N GLY A 35 -4.38 8.28 -8.40
CA GLY A 35 -4.48 8.99 -7.13
C GLY A 35 -3.19 8.95 -6.32
N MET A 36 -3.02 9.93 -5.42
CA MET A 36 -1.94 9.98 -4.44
C MET A 36 -2.43 10.52 -3.10
N GLY A 37 -1.73 10.18 -2.02
CA GLY A 37 -1.98 10.75 -0.70
C GLY A 37 -3.31 10.35 -0.06
N GLY A 38 -3.90 9.23 -0.45
CA GLY A 38 -5.16 8.74 0.13
C GLY A 38 -6.42 9.49 -0.34
N ARG A 39 -6.32 10.28 -1.42
CA ARG A 39 -7.47 10.99 -1.98
C ARG A 39 -8.37 10.07 -2.78
N SER A 40 -9.68 10.28 -2.68
CA SER A 40 -10.71 9.50 -3.41
C SER A 40 -10.63 8.00 -3.12
N ILE A 41 -10.29 7.62 -1.90
CA ILE A 41 -10.37 6.25 -1.42
C ILE A 41 -11.71 6.11 -0.68
N PHE A 42 -12.52 5.15 -1.10
CA PHE A 42 -13.80 4.85 -0.46
C PHE A 42 -13.82 3.41 0.03
N ILE A 43 -14.29 3.23 1.24
CA ILE A 43 -14.66 1.91 1.76
C ILE A 43 -16.12 1.70 1.40
N VAL A 44 -16.44 0.56 0.81
CA VAL A 44 -17.80 0.20 0.40
C VAL A 44 -18.14 -1.15 0.99
N GLU A 45 -19.25 -1.22 1.72
CA GLU A 45 -19.75 -2.45 2.32
C GLU A 45 -21.06 -2.88 1.64
N LYS A 46 -21.27 -4.19 1.51
CA LYS A 46 -22.47 -4.73 0.88
C LYS A 46 -23.73 -4.25 1.63
N GLY A 47 -24.65 -3.65 0.88
CA GLY A 47 -25.92 -3.11 1.41
C GLY A 47 -25.88 -1.62 1.76
N GLU A 48 -24.75 -0.94 1.62
CA GLU A 48 -24.69 0.52 1.79
C GLU A 48 -25.45 1.25 0.69
N GLN A 49 -26.20 2.29 1.08
CA GLN A 49 -27.07 3.04 0.18
C GLN A 49 -26.31 3.83 -0.90
N ASN A 50 -25.09 4.29 -0.59
CA ASN A 50 -24.30 5.13 -1.49
C ASN A 50 -23.43 4.33 -2.50
N THR A 51 -23.48 3.00 -2.47
CA THR A 51 -22.64 2.13 -3.31
C THR A 51 -22.71 2.49 -4.79
N ASN A 52 -23.93 2.64 -5.32
CA ASN A 52 -24.11 2.96 -6.74
C ASN A 52 -23.54 4.33 -7.09
N THR A 53 -23.81 5.34 -6.29
CA THR A 53 -23.28 6.70 -6.50
C THR A 53 -21.74 6.70 -6.47
N ILE A 54 -21.12 5.97 -5.53
CA ILE A 54 -19.66 5.85 -5.46
C ILE A 54 -19.12 5.21 -6.75
N PHE A 55 -19.73 4.13 -7.23
CA PHE A 55 -19.27 3.46 -8.45
C PHE A 55 -19.46 4.34 -9.69
N GLU A 56 -20.60 5.01 -9.83
CA GLU A 56 -20.87 5.95 -10.92
C GLU A 56 -19.84 7.09 -10.97
N GLU A 57 -19.60 7.75 -9.86
CA GLU A 57 -18.65 8.87 -9.76
C GLU A 57 -17.22 8.40 -10.00
N MET A 58 -16.80 7.33 -9.35
CA MET A 58 -15.43 6.81 -9.46
C MET A 58 -15.11 6.31 -10.86
N THR A 59 -16.06 5.61 -11.51
CA THR A 59 -15.88 5.11 -12.88
C THR A 59 -16.25 6.12 -13.95
N ARG A 60 -16.79 7.29 -13.58
CA ARG A 60 -17.37 8.27 -14.53
C ARG A 60 -18.35 7.58 -15.49
N ASN A 61 -19.31 6.84 -14.94
CA ASN A 61 -20.27 6.05 -15.71
C ASN A 61 -19.57 5.11 -16.72
N ASP A 62 -18.77 4.19 -16.21
CA ASP A 62 -18.05 3.13 -16.95
C ASP A 62 -16.94 3.63 -17.92
N LYS A 63 -16.52 4.91 -17.80
CA LYS A 63 -15.51 5.52 -18.69
C LYS A 63 -14.12 5.59 -18.08
N LYS A 64 -13.98 5.50 -16.76
CA LYS A 64 -12.71 5.56 -16.04
C LYS A 64 -12.43 4.25 -15.32
N THR A 65 -11.30 3.64 -15.63
CA THR A 65 -10.82 2.46 -14.92
C THR A 65 -10.37 2.81 -13.52
N ILE A 66 -10.82 2.03 -12.54
CA ILE A 66 -10.46 2.13 -11.12
C ILE A 66 -10.01 0.79 -10.58
N MET A 67 -9.42 0.79 -9.41
CA MET A 67 -9.07 -0.42 -8.65
C MET A 67 -10.06 -0.64 -7.52
N ALA A 68 -10.51 -1.89 -7.36
CA ALA A 68 -11.21 -2.34 -6.17
C ALA A 68 -10.43 -3.50 -5.53
N GLN A 69 -10.24 -3.44 -4.22
CA GLN A 69 -9.53 -4.43 -3.43
C GLN A 69 -10.37 -4.87 -2.24
N LYS A 70 -10.22 -6.13 -1.81
CA LYS A 70 -10.79 -6.59 -0.55
C LYS A 70 -10.33 -5.66 0.59
N TYR A 71 -11.26 -5.23 1.43
CA TYR A 71 -10.93 -4.48 2.64
C TYR A 71 -10.13 -5.36 3.62
N ILE A 72 -9.04 -4.81 4.14
CA ILE A 72 -8.18 -5.48 5.11
C ILE A 72 -8.38 -4.81 6.47
N PRO A 73 -9.05 -5.49 7.44
CA PRO A 73 -9.39 -4.90 8.72
C PRO A 73 -8.17 -4.44 9.54
N GLU A 74 -7.04 -5.10 9.34
CA GLU A 74 -5.76 -4.82 10.01
C GLU A 74 -5.19 -3.43 9.70
N ILE A 75 -5.85 -2.65 8.83
CA ILE A 75 -5.50 -1.22 8.63
C ILE A 75 -5.56 -0.43 9.94
N VAL A 76 -6.37 -0.85 10.90
CA VAL A 76 -6.46 -0.23 12.24
C VAL A 76 -5.14 -0.32 13.02
N ASP A 77 -4.33 -1.34 12.74
CA ASP A 77 -3.01 -1.55 13.33
C ASP A 77 -1.90 -0.78 12.59
N GLY A 78 -2.25 -0.18 11.48
CA GLY A 78 -1.40 0.67 10.65
C GLY A 78 -1.06 0.08 9.29
N ASP A 79 -0.86 1.00 8.36
CA ASP A 79 -0.30 0.75 7.05
C ASP A 79 1.23 0.87 7.15
N LYS A 80 1.94 -0.25 6.97
CA LYS A 80 3.40 -0.34 7.18
C LYS A 80 4.16 0.07 5.92
N ARG A 81 4.87 1.21 5.95
CA ARG A 81 5.87 1.57 4.93
C ARG A 81 7.17 0.82 5.19
N ILE A 82 7.62 0.01 4.24
CA ILE A 82 8.90 -0.69 4.26
C ILE A 82 9.75 -0.22 3.08
N HIS A 83 11.01 0.15 3.35
CA HIS A 83 11.92 0.54 2.28
C HIS A 83 12.72 -0.66 1.78
N LEU A 84 12.80 -0.77 0.46
CA LEU A 84 13.64 -1.72 -0.26
C LEU A 84 14.81 -0.97 -0.88
N VAL A 85 16.02 -1.42 -0.57
CA VAL A 85 17.29 -0.91 -1.09
C VAL A 85 17.96 -2.03 -1.86
N PHE A 86 18.16 -1.86 -3.17
CA PHE A 86 18.68 -2.91 -4.05
C PHE A 86 17.97 -4.26 -3.85
N GLY A 87 16.63 -4.20 -3.76
CA GLY A 87 15.77 -5.36 -3.58
C GLY A 87 15.68 -5.92 -2.15
N ASN A 88 16.48 -5.43 -1.22
CA ASN A 88 16.51 -5.90 0.17
C ASN A 88 15.83 -4.92 1.13
N HIS A 89 15.10 -5.44 2.10
CA HIS A 89 14.49 -4.61 3.15
C HIS A 89 15.56 -4.08 4.13
N VAL A 90 15.27 -2.94 4.76
CA VAL A 90 16.17 -2.30 5.74
C VAL A 90 15.98 -2.81 7.18
N GLY A 91 15.13 -3.80 7.40
CA GLY A 91 14.89 -4.43 8.71
C GLY A 91 13.80 -3.77 9.56
N MET A 92 13.37 -2.57 9.20
CA MET A 92 12.38 -1.79 9.94
C MET A 92 11.26 -1.32 9.03
N SER A 93 10.08 -1.13 9.60
CA SER A 93 8.91 -0.52 8.97
C SER A 93 8.47 0.73 9.73
N LEU A 94 7.79 1.63 9.03
CA LEU A 94 7.06 2.76 9.60
C LEU A 94 5.56 2.45 9.52
N ALA A 95 4.96 1.97 10.60
CA ALA A 95 3.53 1.79 10.69
C ALA A 95 2.85 3.16 10.84
N ARG A 96 1.96 3.48 9.92
CA ARG A 96 1.15 4.70 9.89
C ARG A 96 -0.23 4.36 10.43
N VAL A 97 -0.40 4.50 11.74
CA VAL A 97 -1.63 4.13 12.45
C VAL A 97 -2.67 5.22 12.26
N PRO A 98 -3.83 4.92 11.66
CA PRO A 98 -4.90 5.88 11.46
C PRO A 98 -5.38 6.49 12.79
N SER A 99 -5.88 7.74 12.75
CA SER A 99 -6.62 8.30 13.89
C SER A 99 -7.99 7.64 14.01
N LYS A 100 -8.64 7.78 15.18
CA LYS A 100 -9.98 7.20 15.41
C LYS A 100 -11.05 7.74 14.44
N ASP A 101 -10.82 8.94 13.91
CA ASP A 101 -11.79 9.66 13.08
C ASP A 101 -11.48 9.58 11.57
N ASP A 102 -10.37 8.93 11.17
CA ASP A 102 -9.99 8.83 9.76
C ASP A 102 -9.33 7.47 9.49
N HIS A 103 -9.90 6.70 8.57
CA HIS A 103 -9.40 5.37 8.18
C HIS A 103 -8.14 5.40 7.30
N ARG A 104 -7.64 6.59 6.95
CA ARG A 104 -6.47 6.74 6.07
C ARG A 104 -5.17 6.71 6.87
N GLY A 105 -4.28 5.77 6.53
CA GLY A 105 -2.94 5.63 7.13
C GLY A 105 -1.92 6.66 6.64
N ASN A 106 -2.34 7.87 6.20
CA ASN A 106 -1.40 8.86 5.69
C ASN A 106 -0.94 9.81 6.79
N LEU A 107 0.39 9.93 7.01
CA LEU A 107 0.98 10.84 8.00
C LEU A 107 0.58 12.30 7.80
N VAL A 108 0.40 12.73 6.54
CA VAL A 108 -0.04 14.11 6.22
C VAL A 108 -1.47 14.36 6.70
N MET A 109 -2.27 13.31 6.88
CA MET A 109 -3.66 13.37 7.36
C MET A 109 -3.76 13.12 8.88
N GLY A 110 -2.63 13.12 9.61
CA GLY A 110 -2.63 13.03 11.08
C GLY A 110 -2.43 11.62 11.64
N ALA A 111 -2.09 10.63 10.81
CA ALA A 111 -1.74 9.30 11.29
C ALA A 111 -0.48 9.35 12.17
N LYS A 112 -0.44 8.52 13.22
CA LYS A 112 0.72 8.38 14.10
C LYS A 112 1.73 7.42 13.48
N GLY A 113 2.98 7.88 13.27
CA GLY A 113 4.07 7.04 12.79
C GLY A 113 4.76 6.28 13.92
N GLU A 114 4.77 4.95 13.84
CA GLU A 114 5.45 4.05 14.76
C GLU A 114 6.47 3.20 14.00
N VAL A 115 7.73 3.18 14.46
CA VAL A 115 8.75 2.31 13.88
C VAL A 115 8.65 0.94 14.53
N ARG A 116 8.59 -0.11 13.70
CA ARG A 116 8.42 -1.51 14.14
C ARG A 116 9.39 -2.42 13.39
N GLN A 117 9.77 -3.53 14.01
CA GLN A 117 10.48 -4.60 13.34
C GLN A 117 9.57 -5.27 12.30
N LEU A 118 10.17 -5.86 11.27
CA LEU A 118 9.43 -6.62 10.27
C LEU A 118 9.02 -7.97 10.83
N THR A 119 7.79 -8.38 10.55
CA THR A 119 7.33 -9.75 10.77
C THR A 119 7.93 -10.69 9.71
N GLU A 120 7.84 -12.01 9.93
CA GLU A 120 8.22 -13.00 8.91
C GLU A 120 7.44 -12.78 7.61
N ARG A 121 6.15 -12.48 7.72
CA ARG A 121 5.30 -12.19 6.55
C ARG A 121 5.73 -10.93 5.80
N ASP A 122 6.11 -9.88 6.51
CA ASP A 122 6.67 -8.67 5.88
C ASP A 122 7.95 -9.00 5.09
N GLN A 123 8.82 -9.85 5.63
CA GLN A 123 10.06 -10.28 4.96
C GLN A 123 9.78 -11.13 3.71
N GLU A 124 8.81 -12.05 3.77
CA GLU A 124 8.34 -12.82 2.60
C GLU A 124 7.83 -11.90 1.48
N ILE A 125 6.99 -10.90 1.84
CA ILE A 125 6.48 -9.91 0.88
C ILE A 125 7.65 -9.13 0.26
N CYS A 126 8.59 -8.66 1.08
CA CYS A 126 9.79 -7.96 0.60
C CYS A 126 10.60 -8.81 -0.37
N GLY A 127 10.84 -10.08 -0.06
CA GLY A 127 11.57 -11.01 -0.92
C GLY A 127 10.89 -11.23 -2.27
N ALA A 128 9.56 -11.46 -2.26
CA ALA A 128 8.79 -11.67 -3.48
C ALA A 128 8.81 -10.46 -4.43
N ILE A 129 8.92 -9.25 -3.89
CA ILE A 129 8.88 -8.01 -4.66
C ILE A 129 10.29 -7.54 -5.03
N GLY A 130 11.24 -7.62 -4.09
CA GLY A 130 12.56 -7.04 -4.20
C GLY A 130 13.35 -7.53 -5.40
N GLU A 131 13.36 -8.84 -5.64
CA GLU A 131 14.02 -9.44 -6.81
C GLU A 131 13.46 -8.90 -8.12
N ARG A 132 12.14 -8.77 -8.21
CA ARG A 132 11.48 -8.28 -9.43
C ARG A 132 11.72 -6.79 -9.66
N LEU A 133 11.72 -5.97 -8.62
CA LEU A 133 12.06 -4.56 -8.70
C LEU A 133 13.50 -4.37 -9.16
N LEU A 134 14.43 -5.13 -8.59
CA LEU A 134 15.84 -5.08 -8.97
C LEU A 134 16.04 -5.45 -10.45
N LYS A 135 15.40 -6.52 -10.93
CA LYS A 135 15.41 -6.89 -12.36
C LYS A 135 14.80 -5.81 -13.27
N ALA A 136 13.90 -4.99 -12.76
CA ALA A 136 13.31 -3.86 -13.46
C ALA A 136 14.16 -2.57 -13.38
N GLY A 137 15.34 -2.61 -12.74
CA GLY A 137 16.22 -1.45 -12.56
C GLY A 137 15.78 -0.49 -11.46
N VAL A 138 14.91 -0.95 -10.55
CA VAL A 138 14.44 -0.15 -9.41
C VAL A 138 15.29 -0.47 -8.20
N TYR A 139 16.23 0.41 -7.87
CA TYR A 139 17.18 0.23 -6.78
C TYR A 139 16.70 0.78 -5.43
N PHE A 140 15.67 1.61 -5.45
CA PHE A 140 15.04 2.14 -4.25
C PHE A 140 13.52 2.18 -4.39
N ALA A 141 12.81 1.58 -3.44
CA ALA A 141 11.36 1.58 -3.41
C ALA A 141 10.83 1.66 -1.97
N GLY A 142 9.61 2.14 -1.82
CA GLY A 142 8.81 1.99 -0.61
C GLY A 142 7.61 1.11 -0.92
N ILE A 143 7.43 0.04 -0.18
CA ILE A 143 6.23 -0.78 -0.26
C ILE A 143 5.34 -0.53 0.94
N ASP A 144 4.03 -0.63 0.75
CA ASP A 144 3.05 -0.48 1.81
C ASP A 144 2.37 -1.82 2.07
N VAL A 145 2.31 -2.23 3.33
CA VAL A 145 1.77 -3.52 3.77
C VAL A 145 0.72 -3.30 4.85
N ILE A 146 -0.48 -3.85 4.63
CA ILE A 146 -1.58 -3.87 5.60
C ILE A 146 -1.87 -5.31 5.97
N GLY A 147 -1.78 -5.65 7.26
CA GLY A 147 -1.86 -7.04 7.69
C GLY A 147 -0.82 -7.88 6.97
N ASP A 148 -1.28 -8.90 6.24
CA ASP A 148 -0.48 -9.86 5.48
C ASP A 148 -0.38 -9.55 3.98
N TYR A 149 -0.77 -8.33 3.55
CA TYR A 149 -0.91 -8.00 2.15
C TYR A 149 -0.18 -6.73 1.73
N LEU A 150 0.47 -6.82 0.58
CA LEU A 150 0.96 -5.67 -0.16
C LEU A 150 -0.21 -4.82 -0.66
N SER A 151 -0.23 -3.56 -0.32
CA SER A 151 -1.25 -2.59 -0.74
C SER A 151 -0.78 -1.64 -1.84
N GLU A 152 0.53 -1.28 -1.84
CA GLU A 152 1.10 -0.30 -2.77
C GLU A 152 2.61 -0.50 -2.96
N ILE A 153 3.12 -0.11 -4.13
CA ILE A 153 4.56 -0.01 -4.43
C ILE A 153 4.86 1.41 -4.90
N ASN A 154 5.75 2.11 -4.21
CA ASN A 154 6.17 3.48 -4.49
C ASN A 154 7.62 3.49 -4.99
N ILE A 155 7.83 3.90 -6.26
CA ILE A 155 9.15 3.85 -6.91
C ILE A 155 9.72 5.23 -7.28
N THR A 156 8.94 6.32 -7.11
CA THR A 156 9.39 7.67 -7.48
C THR A 156 10.04 8.40 -6.30
N SER A 157 9.32 8.55 -5.20
CA SER A 157 9.77 9.32 -4.03
C SER A 157 9.15 8.76 -2.74
N PRO A 158 9.48 7.52 -2.34
CA PRO A 158 8.93 6.96 -1.11
C PRO A 158 9.38 7.78 0.10
N THR A 159 8.42 8.20 0.91
CA THR A 159 8.64 8.93 2.17
C THR A 159 8.77 7.97 3.35
N GLY A 160 9.18 8.46 4.52
CA GLY A 160 9.26 7.67 5.76
C GLY A 160 10.70 7.31 6.19
N MET A 161 11.71 7.56 5.35
CA MET A 161 13.11 7.29 5.68
C MET A 161 13.58 8.04 6.93
N ARG A 162 13.23 9.33 7.02
CA ARG A 162 13.65 10.20 8.14
C ARG A 162 13.02 9.76 9.46
N GLU A 163 11.78 9.32 9.41
CA GLU A 163 11.04 8.83 10.57
C GLU A 163 11.66 7.51 11.10
N ILE A 164 12.01 6.59 10.21
CA ILE A 164 12.70 5.35 10.57
C ILE A 164 14.07 5.70 11.17
N SER A 165 14.89 6.50 10.49
CA SER A 165 16.25 6.83 10.95
C SER A 165 16.28 7.61 12.26
N LYS A 166 15.23 8.39 12.58
CA LYS A 166 15.13 9.12 13.86
C LYS A 166 14.72 8.24 15.03
N LYS A 167 14.02 7.14 14.78
CA LYS A 167 13.39 6.31 15.81
C LYS A 167 13.97 4.90 15.90
N SER A 168 15.02 4.61 15.14
CA SER A 168 15.77 3.35 15.16
C SER A 168 17.25 3.61 14.87
N GLU A 169 18.08 2.58 15.03
CA GLU A 169 19.50 2.61 14.66
C GLU A 169 19.74 2.46 13.15
N VAL A 170 18.67 2.29 12.37
CA VAL A 170 18.75 2.10 10.92
C VAL A 170 18.72 3.44 10.20
N ASN A 171 19.84 3.80 9.56
CA ASN A 171 19.86 4.90 8.60
C ASN A 171 19.61 4.36 7.19
N VAL A 172 18.42 4.64 6.64
CA VAL A 172 18.02 4.14 5.32
C VAL A 172 18.90 4.71 4.20
N SER A 173 19.35 5.97 4.34
CA SER A 173 20.23 6.60 3.35
C SER A 173 21.61 5.94 3.31
N ASP A 174 22.20 5.66 4.49
CA ASP A 174 23.50 5.00 4.57
C ASP A 174 23.43 3.60 3.93
N ARG A 175 22.36 2.84 4.22
CA ARG A 175 22.12 1.54 3.58
C ARG A 175 22.07 1.64 2.05
N PHE A 176 21.45 2.70 1.53
CA PHE A 176 21.40 2.92 0.08
C PHE A 176 22.79 3.18 -0.50
N PHE A 177 23.58 4.07 0.09
CA PHE A 177 24.91 4.39 -0.42
C PHE A 177 25.90 3.24 -0.23
N GLU A 178 25.86 2.50 0.87
CA GLU A 178 26.63 1.29 1.07
C GLU A 178 26.35 0.22 -0.02
N ALA A 179 25.07 0.03 -0.35
CA ALA A 179 24.67 -0.90 -1.41
C ALA A 179 25.12 -0.41 -2.80
N LEU A 180 24.99 0.90 -3.06
CA LEU A 180 25.43 1.52 -4.32
C LEU A 180 26.95 1.34 -4.54
N HIS A 181 27.75 1.55 -3.49
CA HIS A 181 29.21 1.34 -3.58
C HIS A 181 29.62 -0.12 -3.86
N LYS A 182 28.81 -1.08 -3.44
CA LYS A 182 29.06 -2.51 -3.71
C LYS A 182 28.55 -2.95 -5.08
N PHE A 183 27.67 -2.17 -5.70
CA PHE A 183 27.05 -2.47 -6.99
C PHE A 183 27.92 -2.05 -8.17
N ASN A 184 28.79 -1.06 -7.99
CA ASN A 184 29.80 -0.61 -8.97
C ASN A 184 31.08 -1.42 -8.82
#